data_e460109f8162de4cc239999fc59387e7
#
_entry.id   e460109f8162de4cc239999fc59387e7
#
_cell.length_a   1.000
_cell.length_b   1.000
_cell.length_c   1.000
_cell.angle_alpha   90.00
_cell.angle_beta   90.00
_cell.angle_gamma   90.00
#
_symmetry.space_group_name_H-M   'P 1'
#
loop_
_entity.id
_entity.type
_entity.pdbx_description
1 polymer ?
#
loop_
_entity_poly.entity_id
_entity_poly.type
_entity_poly.pdbx_seq_one_letter_code
_entity_poly.pdbx_strand_id
1 'polypeptide(L)'
;FTGDHLSNWYVRLNRKRFWRGELDDDKRAAYQTLYTCLRTIALLGAPIAPVYMERLYMDLGAGDSVHLELMPKVQDELIDKALEERMDLAQRCTSMVLGLRRKVNIKVRQPLSKIMIPVLDKSMGKKLAKVKSIILNEVNVKELEFIHDTAGLILKGIKPNFKVLGKKCGPRMKEIASALNAFSQEEIALVEKAMETGSYTLSLDGGEVLLEREDVTITSQDMPGWLIAIEGPLTIALDVTITDALLREGTARELINRIQNLRKDTGLEVTDKIRLVIEERKDVADALQDFRQFSASQVLATDISMAATPTAAHAVEWKEGTLSIHI
;
A
#
# COMPACT_ATOMS: atom_id res chain seq x y z
N PHE A 1 -12.01 8.53 15.24
CA PHE A 1 -12.98 8.03 14.26
C PHE A 1 -13.10 8.97 13.05
N THR A 2 -13.44 10.24 13.24
CA THR A 2 -13.76 11.19 12.14
C THR A 2 -12.63 11.36 11.12
N GLY A 3 -11.38 11.53 11.58
CA GLY A 3 -10.23 11.69 10.71
C GLY A 3 -9.84 10.38 10.02
N ASP A 4 -9.55 9.35 10.79
CA ASP A 4 -8.95 8.13 10.29
C ASP A 4 -9.94 7.19 9.60
N HIS A 5 -11.08 6.90 10.23
CA HIS A 5 -12.04 5.94 9.66
C HIS A 5 -13.02 6.60 8.70
N LEU A 6 -13.67 7.71 9.07
CA LEU A 6 -14.67 8.33 8.22
C LEU A 6 -14.03 9.07 7.03
N SER A 7 -13.13 10.03 7.28
CA SER A 7 -12.56 10.85 6.21
C SER A 7 -11.53 10.07 5.37
N ASN A 8 -10.49 9.52 6.01
CA ASN A 8 -9.36 8.90 5.31
C ASN A 8 -9.68 7.52 4.74
N TRP A 9 -10.71 6.84 5.24
CA TRP A 9 -11.12 5.55 4.70
C TRP A 9 -12.47 5.64 4.02
N TYR A 10 -13.57 5.82 4.74
CA TYR A 10 -14.90 5.74 4.13
C TYR A 10 -15.09 6.73 2.99
N VAL A 11 -14.92 8.03 3.23
CA VAL A 11 -15.13 9.06 2.20
C VAL A 11 -14.15 8.92 1.05
N ARG A 12 -12.87 8.74 1.35
CA ARG A 12 -11.82 8.65 0.33
C ARG A 12 -11.99 7.43 -0.57
N LEU A 13 -12.27 6.24 -0.03
CA LEU A 13 -12.46 5.01 -0.80
C LEU A 13 -13.74 5.04 -1.64
N ASN A 14 -14.80 5.69 -1.13
CA ASN A 14 -16.08 5.82 -1.80
C ASN A 14 -16.18 7.08 -2.70
N ARG A 15 -15.08 7.81 -2.90
CA ARG A 15 -15.10 9.07 -3.65
C ARG A 15 -15.78 8.95 -5.00
N LYS A 16 -15.53 7.87 -5.75
CA LYS A 16 -16.18 7.61 -7.05
C LYS A 16 -17.69 7.40 -6.93
N ARG A 17 -18.18 6.78 -5.85
CA ARG A 17 -19.60 6.58 -5.59
C ARG A 17 -20.33 7.91 -5.36
N PHE A 18 -19.69 8.87 -4.68
CA PHE A 18 -20.28 10.19 -4.42
C PHE A 18 -20.34 11.07 -5.68
N TRP A 19 -19.35 11.00 -6.59
CA TRP A 19 -19.18 11.99 -7.64
C TRP A 19 -19.57 11.51 -9.04
N ARG A 20 -19.54 10.21 -9.33
CA ARG A 20 -19.78 9.65 -10.66
C ARG A 20 -21.16 9.00 -10.75
N GLY A 21 -21.72 8.99 -11.99
CA GLY A 21 -22.96 8.30 -12.31
C GLY A 21 -24.22 9.02 -11.84
N GLU A 22 -25.34 8.42 -12.14
CA GLU A 22 -26.66 8.87 -11.69
C GLU A 22 -26.90 8.53 -10.22
N LEU A 23 -27.99 9.05 -9.65
CA LEU A 23 -28.39 8.76 -8.28
C LEU A 23 -29.11 7.40 -8.23
N ASP A 24 -28.33 6.33 -8.18
CA ASP A 24 -28.80 4.97 -7.98
C ASP A 24 -28.89 4.60 -6.48
N ASP A 25 -29.33 3.38 -6.19
CA ASP A 25 -29.48 2.91 -4.81
C ASP A 25 -28.14 2.75 -4.09
N ASP A 26 -27.06 2.40 -4.80
CA ASP A 26 -25.73 2.30 -4.24
C ASP A 26 -25.19 3.67 -3.81
N LYS A 27 -25.35 4.68 -4.66
CA LYS A 27 -24.97 6.06 -4.36
C LYS A 27 -25.81 6.63 -3.22
N ARG A 28 -27.13 6.34 -3.22
CA ARG A 28 -28.05 6.74 -2.14
C ARG A 28 -27.63 6.12 -0.80
N ALA A 29 -27.28 4.82 -0.78
CA ALA A 29 -26.77 4.15 0.41
C ALA A 29 -25.47 4.78 0.93
N ALA A 30 -24.56 5.18 0.01
CA ALA A 30 -23.33 5.86 0.40
C ALA A 30 -23.58 7.21 1.06
N TYR A 31 -24.49 8.03 0.51
CA TYR A 31 -24.88 9.31 1.12
C TYR A 31 -25.60 9.11 2.45
N GLN A 32 -26.51 8.14 2.52
CA GLN A 32 -27.24 7.84 3.76
C GLN A 32 -26.30 7.43 4.89
N THR A 33 -25.31 6.61 4.59
CA THR A 33 -24.27 6.22 5.56
C THR A 33 -23.46 7.44 6.04
N LEU A 34 -23.03 8.30 5.10
CA LEU A 34 -22.28 9.50 5.44
C LEU A 34 -23.12 10.47 6.29
N TYR A 35 -24.39 10.69 5.91
CA TYR A 35 -25.33 11.50 6.66
C TYR A 35 -25.51 11.00 8.10
N THR A 36 -25.73 9.69 8.26
CA THR A 36 -25.89 9.06 9.57
C THR A 36 -24.64 9.25 10.44
N CYS A 37 -23.46 9.05 9.87
CA CYS A 37 -22.19 9.29 10.56
C CYS A 37 -22.04 10.75 10.99
N LEU A 38 -22.29 11.72 10.09
CA LEU A 38 -22.14 13.14 10.37
C LEU A 38 -23.15 13.62 11.40
N ARG A 39 -24.42 13.20 11.29
CA ARG A 39 -25.46 13.48 12.27
C ARG A 39 -25.09 12.97 13.67
N THR A 40 -24.60 11.74 13.73
CA THR A 40 -24.16 11.12 15.00
C THR A 40 -22.95 11.87 15.59
N ILE A 41 -22.00 12.28 14.76
CA ILE A 41 -20.86 13.11 15.18
C ILE A 41 -21.34 14.45 15.75
N ALA A 42 -22.31 15.11 15.12
CA ALA A 42 -22.88 16.37 15.61
C ALA A 42 -23.50 16.19 17.00
N LEU A 43 -24.28 15.13 17.20
CA LEU A 43 -24.91 14.82 18.49
C LEU A 43 -23.86 14.54 19.60
N LEU A 44 -22.87 13.68 19.31
CA LEU A 44 -21.83 13.32 20.27
C LEU A 44 -20.84 14.46 20.54
N GLY A 45 -20.61 15.32 19.56
CA GLY A 45 -19.69 16.45 19.66
C GLY A 45 -20.30 17.72 20.26
N ALA A 46 -21.63 17.84 20.34
CA ALA A 46 -22.32 19.02 20.83
C ALA A 46 -21.86 19.48 22.24
N PRO A 47 -21.62 18.60 23.22
CA PRO A 47 -21.10 19.04 24.54
C PRO A 47 -19.67 19.60 24.48
N ILE A 48 -18.89 19.29 23.46
CA ILE A 48 -17.47 19.68 23.34
C ILE A 48 -17.33 20.92 22.47
N ALA A 49 -18.02 20.98 21.35
CA ALA A 49 -17.93 22.04 20.35
C ALA A 49 -19.34 22.53 19.93
N PRO A 50 -20.11 23.13 20.86
CA PRO A 50 -21.54 23.38 20.68
C PRO A 50 -21.88 24.19 19.42
N VAL A 51 -21.19 25.28 19.18
CA VAL A 51 -21.45 26.18 18.04
C VAL A 51 -21.16 25.50 16.68
N TYR A 52 -20.06 24.76 16.62
CA TYR A 52 -19.69 24.05 15.38
C TYR A 52 -20.64 22.88 15.09
N MET A 53 -21.01 22.12 16.11
CA MET A 53 -21.92 20.98 15.95
C MET A 53 -23.35 21.42 15.64
N GLU A 54 -23.77 22.54 16.20
CA GLU A 54 -25.07 23.18 15.84
C GLU A 54 -25.06 23.51 14.33
N ARG A 55 -24.02 24.19 13.86
CA ARG A 55 -23.91 24.54 12.47
C ARG A 55 -23.90 23.30 11.55
N LEU A 56 -23.12 22.30 11.89
CA LEU A 56 -23.09 21.02 11.15
C LEU A 56 -24.47 20.36 11.11
N TYR A 57 -25.16 20.31 12.23
CA TYR A 57 -26.48 19.69 12.37
C TYR A 57 -27.53 20.40 11.49
N MET A 58 -27.54 21.72 11.51
CA MET A 58 -28.43 22.55 10.69
C MET A 58 -28.10 22.42 9.20
N ASP A 59 -26.83 22.43 8.81
CA ASP A 59 -26.39 22.28 7.40
C ASP A 59 -26.76 20.90 6.83
N LEU A 60 -26.88 19.87 7.69
CA LEU A 60 -27.38 18.55 7.30
C LEU A 60 -28.91 18.49 7.15
N GLY A 61 -29.64 19.55 7.55
CA GLY A 61 -31.09 19.53 7.59
C GLY A 61 -31.65 18.48 8.55
N ALA A 62 -30.91 18.18 9.64
CA ALA A 62 -31.23 17.09 10.55
C ALA A 62 -32.31 17.42 11.58
N GLY A 63 -32.62 18.68 11.77
CA GLY A 63 -33.64 19.22 12.70
C GLY A 63 -33.40 20.67 13.06
N ASP A 64 -34.14 21.20 14.03
CA ASP A 64 -34.10 22.62 14.41
C ASP A 64 -32.81 23.00 15.17
N SER A 65 -32.38 22.16 16.09
CA SER A 65 -31.16 22.39 16.88
C SER A 65 -30.60 21.05 17.45
N VAL A 66 -29.27 20.91 17.39
CA VAL A 66 -28.59 19.75 18.01
C VAL A 66 -28.77 19.70 19.52
N HIS A 67 -28.97 20.87 20.14
CA HIS A 67 -29.11 21.01 21.59
C HIS A 67 -30.48 20.58 22.13
N LEU A 68 -31.46 20.39 21.25
CA LEU A 68 -32.79 19.89 21.60
C LEU A 68 -32.87 18.36 21.43
N GLU A 69 -31.85 17.75 20.91
CA GLU A 69 -31.82 16.32 20.64
C GLU A 69 -31.29 15.49 21.84
N LEU A 70 -31.68 14.24 21.86
CA LEU A 70 -31.15 13.27 22.81
C LEU A 70 -29.84 12.66 22.30
N MET A 71 -28.98 12.25 23.25
CA MET A 71 -27.77 11.49 22.92
C MET A 71 -28.15 10.19 22.18
N PRO A 72 -27.42 9.86 21.10
CA PRO A 72 -27.72 8.66 20.33
C PRO A 72 -27.52 7.40 21.19
N LYS A 73 -28.41 6.43 21.01
CA LYS A 73 -28.27 5.11 21.64
C LYS A 73 -27.52 4.17 20.72
N VAL A 74 -26.78 3.25 21.31
CA VAL A 74 -26.12 2.17 20.56
C VAL A 74 -27.17 1.28 19.93
N GLN A 75 -26.98 0.90 18.68
CA GLN A 75 -27.81 -0.03 17.91
C GLN A 75 -26.99 -1.30 17.67
N ASP A 76 -27.02 -2.21 18.62
CA ASP A 76 -26.19 -3.43 18.62
C ASP A 76 -26.46 -4.30 17.37
N GLU A 77 -27.66 -4.24 16.83
CA GLU A 77 -28.07 -4.94 15.62
C GLU A 77 -27.35 -4.48 14.34
N LEU A 78 -26.77 -3.29 14.35
CA LEU A 78 -26.02 -2.74 13.22
C LEU A 78 -24.50 -3.04 13.31
N ILE A 79 -24.04 -3.62 14.42
CA ILE A 79 -22.62 -3.92 14.65
C ILE A 79 -22.26 -5.26 14.01
N ASP A 80 -21.53 -5.23 12.89
CA ASP A 80 -20.93 -6.43 12.28
C ASP A 80 -19.44 -6.54 12.67
N LYS A 81 -19.19 -7.22 13.81
CA LYS A 81 -17.81 -7.44 14.29
C LYS A 81 -16.92 -8.14 13.27
N ALA A 82 -17.48 -9.02 12.44
CA ALA A 82 -16.71 -9.71 11.42
C ALA A 82 -16.31 -8.78 10.28
N LEU A 83 -17.13 -7.78 9.95
CA LEU A 83 -16.78 -6.71 9.01
C LEU A 83 -15.72 -5.78 9.60
N GLU A 84 -15.88 -5.37 10.86
CA GLU A 84 -14.91 -4.53 11.57
C GLU A 84 -13.53 -5.16 11.59
N GLU A 85 -13.41 -6.44 11.96
CA GLU A 85 -12.14 -7.19 11.94
C GLU A 85 -11.52 -7.27 10.56
N ARG A 86 -12.34 -7.47 9.50
CA ARG A 86 -11.83 -7.49 8.10
C ARG A 86 -11.30 -6.12 7.69
N MET A 87 -12.00 -5.05 8.06
CA MET A 87 -11.57 -3.70 7.73
C MET A 87 -10.33 -3.28 8.51
N ASP A 88 -10.20 -3.68 9.78
CA ASP A 88 -8.98 -3.47 10.57
C ASP A 88 -7.77 -4.16 9.90
N LEU A 89 -7.93 -5.42 9.50
CA LEU A 89 -6.90 -6.14 8.74
C LEU A 89 -6.54 -5.43 7.43
N ALA A 90 -7.54 -4.90 6.69
CA ALA A 90 -7.28 -4.15 5.47
C ALA A 90 -6.49 -2.88 5.73
N GLN A 91 -6.83 -2.13 6.79
CA GLN A 91 -6.13 -0.92 7.19
C GLN A 91 -4.68 -1.20 7.59
N ARG A 92 -4.45 -2.22 8.40
CA ARG A 92 -3.10 -2.63 8.82
C ARG A 92 -2.26 -3.08 7.64
N CYS A 93 -2.78 -3.96 6.79
CA CYS A 93 -2.09 -4.37 5.54
C CYS A 93 -1.72 -3.15 4.68
N THR A 94 -2.66 -2.26 4.47
CA THR A 94 -2.44 -1.03 3.68
C THR A 94 -1.35 -0.15 4.30
N SER A 95 -1.41 0.08 5.61
CA SER A 95 -0.41 0.90 6.33
C SER A 95 0.98 0.30 6.24
N MET A 96 1.11 -1.01 6.39
CA MET A 96 2.39 -1.72 6.27
C MET A 96 2.96 -1.59 4.85
N VAL A 97 2.16 -1.82 3.81
CA VAL A 97 2.61 -1.69 2.41
C VAL A 97 3.01 -0.26 2.08
N LEU A 98 2.23 0.74 2.52
CA LEU A 98 2.59 2.15 2.33
C LEU A 98 3.87 2.51 3.10
N GLY A 99 4.09 1.92 4.26
CA GLY A 99 5.35 2.01 5.02
C GLY A 99 6.55 1.47 4.23
N LEU A 100 6.40 0.28 3.61
CA LEU A 100 7.43 -0.32 2.76
C LEU A 100 7.73 0.55 1.52
N ARG A 101 6.70 1.06 0.83
CA ARG A 101 6.88 1.99 -0.29
C ARG A 101 7.67 3.24 0.10
N ARG A 102 7.39 3.78 1.29
CA ARG A 102 8.08 4.96 1.81
C ARG A 102 9.56 4.70 2.08
N LYS A 103 9.93 3.51 2.59
CA LYS A 103 11.33 3.12 2.81
C LYS A 103 12.19 3.19 1.55
N VAL A 104 11.60 2.88 0.39
CA VAL A 104 12.29 2.90 -0.93
C VAL A 104 11.88 4.08 -1.81
N ASN A 105 11.17 5.05 -1.24
CA ASN A 105 10.72 6.27 -1.92
C ASN A 105 9.90 6.03 -3.21
N ILE A 106 9.14 4.94 -3.25
CA ILE A 106 8.24 4.63 -4.38
C ILE A 106 6.86 5.26 -4.11
N LYS A 107 6.48 6.23 -4.94
CA LYS A 107 5.17 6.89 -4.87
C LYS A 107 4.03 5.88 -5.09
N VAL A 108 2.88 6.09 -4.42
CA VAL A 108 1.71 5.21 -4.59
C VAL A 108 1.17 5.19 -6.02
N ARG A 109 1.36 6.26 -6.79
CA ARG A 109 0.99 6.32 -8.22
C ARG A 109 1.76 5.34 -9.09
N GLN A 110 2.99 4.98 -8.70
CA GLN A 110 3.74 3.91 -9.35
C GLN A 110 3.12 2.56 -8.99
N PRO A 111 2.47 1.84 -9.90
CA PRO A 111 1.95 0.52 -9.60
C PRO A 111 3.10 -0.45 -9.36
N LEU A 112 2.87 -1.43 -8.48
CA LEU A 112 3.78 -2.54 -8.23
C LEU A 112 3.11 -3.86 -8.59
N SER A 113 3.93 -4.89 -8.76
CA SER A 113 3.47 -6.20 -9.24
C SER A 113 2.65 -6.94 -8.19
N LYS A 114 3.26 -7.25 -7.05
CA LYS A 114 2.72 -8.26 -6.15
C LYS A 114 2.96 -7.95 -4.67
N ILE A 115 2.00 -8.39 -3.85
CA ILE A 115 2.12 -8.53 -2.41
C ILE A 115 1.96 -10.00 -2.07
N MET A 116 2.80 -10.54 -1.20
CA MET A 116 2.63 -11.87 -0.60
C MET A 116 2.32 -11.73 0.88
N ILE A 117 1.33 -12.49 1.35
CA ILE A 117 0.95 -12.55 2.76
C ILE A 117 0.97 -14.01 3.21
N PRO A 118 1.87 -14.39 4.12
CA PRO A 118 1.85 -15.70 4.73
C PRO A 118 0.59 -15.87 5.57
N VAL A 119 -0.16 -16.92 5.32
CA VAL A 119 -1.40 -17.24 6.02
C VAL A 119 -1.24 -18.58 6.71
N LEU A 120 -0.88 -18.54 7.99
CA LEU A 120 -0.76 -19.73 8.82
C LEU A 120 -2.13 -20.25 9.27
N ASP A 121 -3.11 -19.35 9.39
CA ASP A 121 -4.49 -19.67 9.75
C ASP A 121 -5.45 -19.46 8.55
N LYS A 122 -6.19 -20.53 8.23
CA LYS A 122 -7.22 -20.53 7.17
C LYS A 122 -8.30 -19.46 7.39
N SER A 123 -8.60 -19.10 8.64
CA SER A 123 -9.62 -18.09 8.96
C SER A 123 -9.15 -16.70 8.55
N MET A 124 -7.90 -16.35 8.83
CA MET A 124 -7.27 -15.10 8.42
C MET A 124 -7.24 -14.96 6.89
N GLY A 125 -6.87 -16.03 6.16
CA GLY A 125 -6.89 -16.02 4.71
C GLY A 125 -8.28 -15.72 4.12
N LYS A 126 -9.34 -16.32 4.68
CA LYS A 126 -10.71 -16.04 4.26
C LYS A 126 -11.15 -14.59 4.55
N LYS A 127 -10.73 -14.03 5.68
CA LYS A 127 -10.99 -12.62 6.03
C LYS A 127 -10.31 -11.67 5.04
N LEU A 128 -9.02 -11.88 4.78
CA LEU A 128 -8.24 -11.06 3.83
C LEU A 128 -8.74 -11.18 2.38
N ALA A 129 -9.16 -12.38 1.96
CA ALA A 129 -9.71 -12.57 0.61
C ALA A 129 -10.92 -11.70 0.32
N LYS A 130 -11.79 -11.46 1.31
CA LYS A 130 -12.97 -10.59 1.19
C LYS A 130 -12.64 -9.10 1.03
N VAL A 131 -11.48 -8.65 1.49
CA VAL A 131 -11.03 -7.26 1.43
C VAL A 131 -9.84 -7.07 0.48
N LYS A 132 -9.46 -8.11 -0.26
CA LYS A 132 -8.35 -8.11 -1.22
C LYS A 132 -8.39 -6.93 -2.19
N SER A 133 -9.54 -6.67 -2.80
CA SER A 133 -9.72 -5.59 -3.77
C SER A 133 -9.51 -4.21 -3.15
N ILE A 134 -9.95 -4.02 -1.89
CA ILE A 134 -9.76 -2.76 -1.16
C ILE A 134 -8.26 -2.51 -0.95
N ILE A 135 -7.54 -3.52 -0.44
CA ILE A 135 -6.11 -3.43 -0.21
C ILE A 135 -5.36 -3.10 -1.52
N LEU A 136 -5.59 -3.89 -2.57
CA LEU A 136 -4.90 -3.72 -3.86
C LEU A 136 -5.12 -2.33 -4.47
N ASN A 137 -6.37 -1.84 -4.44
CA ASN A 137 -6.71 -0.52 -4.96
C ASN A 137 -6.04 0.59 -4.16
N GLU A 138 -6.00 0.46 -2.84
CA GLU A 138 -5.47 1.48 -1.95
C GLU A 138 -3.95 1.63 -2.07
N VAL A 139 -3.26 0.51 -2.17
CA VAL A 139 -1.79 0.51 -2.27
C VAL A 139 -1.27 0.49 -3.71
N ASN A 140 -2.17 0.45 -4.71
CA ASN A 140 -1.86 0.37 -6.14
C ASN A 140 -0.89 -0.76 -6.48
N VAL A 141 -1.27 -1.98 -6.12
CA VAL A 141 -0.57 -3.23 -6.45
C VAL A 141 -1.49 -4.12 -7.27
N LYS A 142 -0.94 -4.86 -8.24
CA LYS A 142 -1.73 -5.64 -9.19
C LYS A 142 -2.26 -6.93 -8.58
N GLU A 143 -1.45 -7.60 -7.77
CA GLU A 143 -1.76 -8.92 -7.24
C GLU A 143 -1.48 -9.02 -5.74
N LEU A 144 -2.33 -9.79 -5.05
CA LEU A 144 -2.12 -10.23 -3.68
C LEU A 144 -2.22 -11.75 -3.66
N GLU A 145 -1.15 -12.39 -3.23
CA GLU A 145 -1.04 -13.84 -3.11
C GLU A 145 -0.95 -14.26 -1.64
N PHE A 146 -1.69 -15.31 -1.29
CA PHE A 146 -1.59 -15.94 0.02
C PHE A 146 -0.66 -17.13 -0.08
N ILE A 147 0.35 -17.17 0.76
CA ILE A 147 1.31 -18.27 0.82
C ILE A 147 1.18 -18.99 2.16
N HIS A 148 1.46 -20.30 2.16
CA HIS A 148 1.33 -21.11 3.38
C HIS A 148 2.64 -21.25 4.16
N ASP A 149 3.74 -20.81 3.57
CA ASP A 149 5.06 -20.88 4.16
C ASP A 149 5.79 -19.53 4.05
N THR A 150 6.53 -19.16 5.08
CA THR A 150 7.40 -17.99 5.11
C THR A 150 8.81 -18.29 4.62
N ALA A 151 9.16 -19.58 4.45
CA ALA A 151 10.51 -20.01 4.08
C ALA A 151 11.00 -19.43 2.73
N GLY A 152 10.07 -19.14 1.81
CA GLY A 152 10.38 -18.52 0.52
C GLY A 152 10.52 -17.00 0.54
N LEU A 153 10.11 -16.31 1.62
CA LEU A 153 10.12 -14.85 1.71
C LEU A 153 11.34 -14.27 2.42
N ILE A 154 11.86 -15.02 3.36
CA ILE A 154 12.99 -14.59 4.18
C ILE A 154 14.18 -15.47 3.82
N LEU A 155 15.11 -14.91 3.10
CA LEU A 155 16.39 -15.56 2.92
C LEU A 155 17.14 -15.49 4.24
N LYS A 156 17.34 -16.64 4.86
CA LYS A 156 18.20 -16.71 6.04
C LYS A 156 19.63 -16.74 5.60
N GLY A 157 20.42 -15.87 6.17
CA GLY A 157 21.88 -15.90 6.04
C GLY A 157 22.49 -16.39 7.36
N ILE A 158 23.49 -17.21 7.30
CA ILE A 158 24.25 -17.62 8.46
C ILE A 158 25.66 -17.01 8.40
N LYS A 159 26.07 -16.40 9.50
CA LYS A 159 27.41 -15.79 9.62
C LYS A 159 28.11 -16.33 10.84
N PRO A 160 29.40 -16.65 10.75
CA PRO A 160 30.18 -17.04 11.93
C PRO A 160 30.36 -15.87 12.89
N ASN A 161 30.24 -16.12 14.17
CA ASN A 161 30.60 -15.17 15.22
C ASN A 161 32.13 -15.19 15.43
N PHE A 162 32.81 -14.30 14.74
CA PHE A 162 34.27 -14.23 14.77
C PHE A 162 34.87 -14.06 16.17
N LYS A 163 34.14 -13.46 17.12
CA LYS A 163 34.60 -13.26 18.49
C LYS A 163 34.64 -14.56 19.29
N VAL A 164 33.69 -15.46 19.06
CA VAL A 164 33.56 -16.74 19.78
C VAL A 164 34.31 -17.83 19.04
N LEU A 165 34.00 -18.05 17.77
CA LEU A 165 34.64 -19.07 16.94
C LEU A 165 36.11 -18.84 16.70
N GLY A 166 36.57 -17.58 16.64
CA GLY A 166 37.98 -17.25 16.48
C GLY A 166 38.86 -17.77 17.63
N LYS A 167 38.31 -17.86 18.84
CA LYS A 167 39.02 -18.45 20.00
C LYS A 167 39.01 -19.99 19.97
N LYS A 168 37.97 -20.60 19.43
CA LYS A 168 37.82 -22.07 19.33
C LYS A 168 38.54 -22.66 18.13
N CYS A 169 38.48 -22.00 16.96
CA CYS A 169 38.87 -22.54 15.68
C CYS A 169 39.74 -21.61 14.83
N GLY A 170 40.56 -20.74 15.43
CA GLY A 170 41.34 -19.66 14.80
C GLY A 170 41.94 -19.94 13.43
N PRO A 171 42.76 -21.01 13.25
CA PRO A 171 43.37 -21.34 11.95
C PRO A 171 42.37 -21.72 10.86
N ARG A 172 41.22 -22.25 11.25
CA ARG A 172 40.18 -22.78 10.33
C ARG A 172 39.02 -21.81 10.05
N MET A 173 39.12 -20.59 10.59
CA MET A 173 38.04 -19.60 10.47
C MET A 173 37.65 -19.28 9.03
N LYS A 174 38.62 -19.21 8.10
CA LYS A 174 38.35 -18.93 6.70
C LYS A 174 37.55 -20.05 6.04
N GLU A 175 37.90 -21.30 6.35
CA GLU A 175 37.23 -22.50 5.85
C GLU A 175 35.79 -22.59 6.38
N ILE A 176 35.57 -22.35 7.68
CA ILE A 176 34.25 -22.32 8.32
C ILE A 176 33.41 -21.21 7.74
N ALA A 177 33.96 -20.01 7.58
CA ALA A 177 33.21 -18.86 7.01
C ALA A 177 32.83 -19.12 5.55
N SER A 178 33.70 -19.73 4.75
CA SER A 178 33.40 -20.10 3.36
C SER A 178 32.29 -21.16 3.27
N ALA A 179 32.35 -22.19 4.11
CA ALA A 179 31.35 -23.24 4.17
C ALA A 179 29.97 -22.69 4.60
N LEU A 180 29.91 -21.89 5.66
CA LEU A 180 28.67 -21.29 6.14
C LEU A 180 28.04 -20.32 5.12
N ASN A 181 28.85 -19.56 4.39
CA ASN A 181 28.37 -18.68 3.32
C ASN A 181 27.86 -19.44 2.08
N ALA A 182 28.26 -20.67 1.91
CA ALA A 182 27.82 -21.54 0.80
C ALA A 182 26.54 -22.32 1.12
N PHE A 183 26.04 -22.26 2.35
CA PHE A 183 24.84 -23.00 2.76
C PHE A 183 23.61 -22.58 1.98
N SER A 184 22.87 -23.59 1.53
CA SER A 184 21.51 -23.43 0.98
C SER A 184 20.51 -23.05 2.08
N GLN A 185 19.33 -22.56 1.70
CA GLN A 185 18.27 -22.23 2.66
C GLN A 185 17.82 -23.47 3.48
N GLU A 186 17.86 -24.65 2.87
CA GLU A 186 17.52 -25.92 3.53
C GLU A 186 18.57 -26.28 4.61
N GLU A 187 19.84 -26.11 4.29
CA GLU A 187 20.93 -26.34 5.24
C GLU A 187 20.88 -25.35 6.41
N ILE A 188 20.61 -24.07 6.14
CA ILE A 188 20.44 -23.05 7.20
C ILE A 188 19.26 -23.41 8.11
N ALA A 189 18.15 -23.90 7.55
CA ALA A 189 17.00 -24.33 8.35
C ALA A 189 17.33 -25.56 9.21
N LEU A 190 18.15 -26.49 8.72
CA LEU A 190 18.65 -27.64 9.50
C LEU A 190 19.55 -27.19 10.64
N VAL A 191 20.45 -26.24 10.38
CA VAL A 191 21.30 -25.64 11.42
C VAL A 191 20.47 -24.95 12.49
N GLU A 192 19.49 -24.13 12.10
CA GLU A 192 18.63 -23.44 13.03
C GLU A 192 17.87 -24.42 13.95
N LYS A 193 17.30 -25.48 13.36
CA LYS A 193 16.60 -26.52 14.12
C LYS A 193 17.55 -27.30 15.06
N ALA A 194 18.76 -27.59 14.60
CA ALA A 194 19.75 -28.26 15.43
C ALA A 194 20.22 -27.38 16.60
N MET A 195 20.31 -26.05 16.38
CA MET A 195 20.63 -25.06 17.41
C MET A 195 19.56 -24.90 18.48
N GLU A 196 18.29 -25.24 18.19
CA GLU A 196 17.21 -25.27 19.21
C GLU A 196 17.38 -26.44 20.18
N THR A 197 17.96 -27.53 19.71
CA THR A 197 18.12 -28.79 20.48
C THR A 197 19.54 -28.99 21.04
N GLY A 198 20.52 -28.16 20.62
CA GLY A 198 21.89 -28.27 21.11
C GLY A 198 22.95 -27.69 20.18
N SER A 199 23.51 -28.51 19.31
CA SER A 199 24.65 -28.16 18.46
C SER A 199 24.51 -28.75 17.06
N TYR A 200 25.23 -28.16 16.09
CA TYR A 200 25.31 -28.64 14.71
C TYR A 200 26.76 -29.04 14.38
N THR A 201 26.92 -30.21 13.76
CA THR A 201 28.25 -30.68 13.33
C THR A 201 28.47 -30.26 11.86
N LEU A 202 29.45 -29.37 11.67
CA LEU A 202 29.86 -28.92 10.33
C LEU A 202 31.03 -29.81 9.86
N SER A 203 30.80 -30.54 8.76
CA SER A 203 31.86 -31.38 8.15
C SER A 203 32.65 -30.53 7.16
N LEU A 204 33.98 -30.50 7.35
CA LEU A 204 34.94 -29.79 6.50
C LEU A 204 36.06 -30.76 6.06
N ASP A 205 36.79 -30.39 5.02
CA ASP A 205 37.92 -31.22 4.51
C ASP A 205 38.97 -31.54 5.59
N GLY A 206 39.11 -30.65 6.56
CA GLY A 206 40.02 -30.79 7.70
C GLY A 206 39.42 -31.46 8.96
N GLY A 207 38.25 -32.09 8.87
CA GLY A 207 37.52 -32.75 9.97
C GLY A 207 36.30 -31.97 10.48
N GLU A 208 35.57 -32.58 11.37
CA GLU A 208 34.29 -32.05 11.88
C GLU A 208 34.52 -30.89 12.89
N VAL A 209 33.64 -29.91 12.84
CA VAL A 209 33.59 -28.80 13.79
C VAL A 209 32.19 -28.74 14.41
N LEU A 210 32.14 -28.81 15.75
CA LEU A 210 30.89 -28.67 16.47
C LEU A 210 30.58 -27.17 16.65
N LEU A 211 29.45 -26.75 16.09
CA LEU A 211 28.95 -25.38 16.19
C LEU A 211 27.84 -25.31 17.24
N GLU A 212 27.97 -24.39 18.17
CA GLU A 212 26.97 -24.07 19.18
C GLU A 212 26.20 -22.78 18.80
N ARG A 213 25.09 -22.50 19.44
CA ARG A 213 24.25 -21.34 19.15
C ARG A 213 25.00 -19.99 19.19
N GLU A 214 26.00 -19.87 20.06
CA GLU A 214 26.81 -18.65 20.19
C GLU A 214 27.85 -18.49 19.08
N ASP A 215 28.19 -19.58 18.38
CA ASP A 215 29.23 -19.62 17.36
C ASP A 215 28.76 -19.05 16.01
N VAL A 216 27.44 -18.95 15.80
CA VAL A 216 26.87 -18.45 14.55
C VAL A 216 25.78 -17.41 14.82
N THR A 217 25.61 -16.53 13.86
CA THR A 217 24.52 -15.55 13.86
C THR A 217 23.66 -15.81 12.62
N ILE A 218 22.40 -16.21 12.84
CA ILE A 218 21.44 -16.33 11.76
C ILE A 218 20.83 -14.94 11.55
N THR A 219 20.98 -14.43 10.34
CA THR A 219 20.44 -13.14 9.92
C THR A 219 19.36 -13.35 8.89
N SER A 220 18.25 -12.66 9.05
CA SER A 220 17.22 -12.60 8.01
C SER A 220 17.60 -11.51 7.01
N GLN A 221 17.62 -11.84 5.73
CA GLN A 221 17.82 -10.90 4.65
C GLN A 221 16.57 -10.91 3.77
N ASP A 222 16.12 -9.73 3.36
CA ASP A 222 15.05 -9.63 2.40
C ASP A 222 15.50 -10.25 1.06
N MET A 223 14.60 -10.95 0.38
CA MET A 223 14.87 -11.40 -0.98
C MET A 223 15.19 -10.20 -1.88
N PRO A 224 16.16 -10.30 -2.79
CA PRO A 224 16.41 -9.23 -3.76
C PRO A 224 15.12 -8.83 -4.50
N GLY A 225 14.81 -7.53 -4.49
CA GLY A 225 13.57 -7.00 -5.09
C GLY A 225 12.32 -7.10 -4.20
N TRP A 226 12.44 -7.64 -2.98
CA TRP A 226 11.34 -7.73 -2.02
C TRP A 226 11.65 -6.97 -0.73
N LEU A 227 10.62 -6.37 -0.15
CA LEU A 227 10.69 -5.75 1.17
C LEU A 227 9.68 -6.41 2.09
N ILE A 228 10.09 -6.68 3.32
CA ILE A 228 9.25 -7.34 4.32
C ILE A 228 8.91 -6.39 5.45
N ALA A 229 7.66 -6.44 5.90
CA ALA A 229 7.18 -5.82 7.12
C ALA A 229 6.48 -6.87 7.99
N ILE A 230 6.70 -6.78 9.29
CA ILE A 230 6.10 -7.68 10.29
C ILE A 230 5.44 -6.83 11.36
N GLU A 231 4.17 -7.10 11.65
CA GLU A 231 3.40 -6.44 12.71
C GLU A 231 2.54 -7.47 13.44
N GLY A 232 3.03 -7.93 14.58
CA GLY A 232 2.40 -9.03 15.32
C GLY A 232 2.31 -10.31 14.46
N PRO A 233 1.12 -10.89 14.29
CA PRO A 233 0.94 -12.09 13.48
C PRO A 233 0.90 -11.83 11.96
N LEU A 234 0.91 -10.56 11.54
CA LEU A 234 0.81 -10.17 10.15
C LEU A 234 2.19 -9.93 9.56
N THR A 235 2.53 -10.67 8.52
CA THR A 235 3.75 -10.48 7.72
C THR A 235 3.34 -10.13 6.30
N ILE A 236 3.99 -9.15 5.71
CA ILE A 236 3.75 -8.72 4.33
C ILE A 236 5.08 -8.61 3.60
N ALA A 237 5.15 -9.23 2.43
CA ALA A 237 6.24 -9.04 1.49
C ALA A 237 5.73 -8.28 0.26
N LEU A 238 6.43 -7.22 -0.12
CA LEU A 238 6.12 -6.36 -1.25
C LEU A 238 7.21 -6.49 -2.30
N ASP A 239 6.82 -6.86 -3.51
CA ASP A 239 7.69 -6.80 -4.70
C ASP A 239 7.87 -5.34 -5.11
N VAL A 240 9.10 -4.86 -5.04
CA VAL A 240 9.47 -3.48 -5.41
C VAL A 240 10.15 -3.40 -6.77
N THR A 241 10.19 -4.49 -7.51
CA THR A 241 10.72 -4.55 -8.87
C THR A 241 9.78 -3.82 -9.83
N ILE A 242 10.28 -2.83 -10.52
CA ILE A 242 9.51 -2.04 -11.50
C ILE A 242 9.86 -2.54 -12.90
N THR A 243 8.92 -3.19 -13.55
CA THR A 243 9.02 -3.58 -14.95
C THR A 243 8.71 -2.40 -15.87
N ASP A 244 9.12 -2.47 -17.15
CA ASP A 244 8.83 -1.42 -18.13
C ASP A 244 7.33 -1.15 -18.29
N ALA A 245 6.51 -2.20 -18.24
CA ALA A 245 5.04 -2.05 -18.29
C ALA A 245 4.50 -1.28 -17.07
N LEU A 246 4.98 -1.59 -15.86
CA LEU A 246 4.61 -0.88 -14.63
C LEU A 246 5.13 0.57 -14.64
N LEU A 247 6.31 0.79 -15.22
CA LEU A 247 6.87 2.14 -15.36
C LEU A 247 6.02 3.00 -16.30
N ARG A 248 5.60 2.46 -17.46
CA ARG A 248 4.70 3.15 -18.39
C ARG A 248 3.36 3.48 -17.74
N GLU A 249 2.76 2.53 -17.01
CA GLU A 249 1.52 2.82 -16.27
C GLU A 249 1.73 3.88 -15.19
N GLY A 250 2.82 3.82 -14.45
CA GLY A 250 3.19 4.83 -13.45
C GLY A 250 3.32 6.22 -14.06
N THR A 251 3.95 6.31 -15.23
CA THR A 251 4.08 7.56 -16.00
C THR A 251 2.72 8.09 -16.45
N ALA A 252 1.83 7.24 -16.97
CA ALA A 252 0.46 7.62 -17.31
C ALA A 252 -0.32 8.16 -16.10
N ARG A 253 -0.20 7.52 -14.94
CA ARG A 253 -0.86 7.97 -13.70
C ARG A 253 -0.30 9.29 -13.16
N GLU A 254 1.01 9.52 -13.30
CA GLU A 254 1.62 10.81 -12.96
C GLU A 254 1.12 11.91 -13.92
N LEU A 255 1.04 11.63 -15.22
CA LEU A 255 0.50 12.54 -16.21
C LEU A 255 -0.96 12.92 -15.89
N ILE A 256 -1.82 11.95 -15.59
CA ILE A 256 -3.20 12.19 -15.16
C ILE A 256 -3.24 13.13 -13.95
N ASN A 257 -2.37 12.92 -12.97
CA ASN A 257 -2.34 13.78 -11.80
C ASN A 257 -1.93 15.23 -12.15
N ARG A 258 -0.94 15.41 -13.00
CA ARG A 258 -0.52 16.76 -13.43
C ARG A 258 -1.63 17.46 -14.19
N ILE A 259 -2.31 16.77 -15.09
CA ILE A 259 -3.46 17.32 -15.82
C ILE A 259 -4.61 17.66 -14.85
N GLN A 260 -4.90 16.83 -13.87
CA GLN A 260 -5.96 17.12 -12.88
C GLN A 260 -5.60 18.35 -12.01
N ASN A 261 -4.35 18.53 -11.64
CA ASN A 261 -3.91 19.73 -10.95
C ASN A 261 -4.05 20.96 -11.87
N LEU A 262 -3.61 20.86 -13.11
CA LEU A 262 -3.73 21.93 -14.08
C LEU A 262 -5.19 22.33 -14.32
N ARG A 263 -6.11 21.37 -14.45
CA ARG A 263 -7.57 21.63 -14.54
C ARG A 263 -8.08 22.46 -13.35
N LYS A 264 -7.63 22.11 -12.14
CA LYS A 264 -7.98 22.85 -10.92
C LYS A 264 -7.41 24.26 -10.93
N ASP A 265 -6.14 24.41 -11.31
CA ASP A 265 -5.43 25.67 -11.29
C ASP A 265 -5.95 26.64 -12.38
N THR A 266 -6.49 26.10 -13.49
CA THR A 266 -7.16 26.88 -14.56
C THR A 266 -8.65 27.14 -14.28
N GLY A 267 -9.17 26.68 -13.14
CA GLY A 267 -10.56 26.94 -12.73
C GLY A 267 -11.62 26.14 -13.48
N LEU A 268 -11.24 25.03 -14.13
CA LEU A 268 -12.19 24.16 -14.81
C LEU A 268 -13.07 23.38 -13.83
N GLU A 269 -14.34 23.25 -14.18
CA GLU A 269 -15.29 22.43 -13.44
C GLU A 269 -14.95 20.92 -13.57
N VAL A 270 -15.42 20.14 -12.61
CA VAL A 270 -15.15 18.69 -12.58
C VAL A 270 -15.65 17.96 -13.81
N THR A 271 -16.75 18.46 -14.40
CA THR A 271 -17.44 17.86 -15.57
C THR A 271 -16.95 18.36 -16.91
N ASP A 272 -16.10 19.38 -16.95
CA ASP A 272 -15.63 19.98 -18.19
C ASP A 272 -14.82 18.97 -19.03
N LYS A 273 -15.12 18.95 -20.33
CA LYS A 273 -14.38 18.16 -21.31
C LYS A 273 -13.28 19.01 -21.88
N ILE A 274 -12.10 18.43 -22.04
CA ILE A 274 -10.89 19.13 -22.50
C ILE A 274 -10.31 18.51 -23.75
N ARG A 275 -9.50 19.28 -24.48
CA ARG A 275 -8.56 18.80 -25.50
C ARG A 275 -7.16 19.02 -24.97
N LEU A 276 -6.30 18.02 -25.12
CA LEU A 276 -4.94 18.08 -24.60
C LEU A 276 -3.94 18.08 -25.74
N VAL A 277 -3.00 19.02 -25.69
CA VAL A 277 -1.79 18.99 -26.50
C VAL A 277 -0.60 18.92 -25.54
N ILE A 278 0.13 17.82 -25.59
CA ILE A 278 1.22 17.51 -24.65
C ILE A 278 2.54 17.59 -25.40
N GLU A 279 3.57 18.15 -24.79
CA GLU A 279 4.92 18.17 -25.29
C GLU A 279 5.40 16.75 -25.65
N GLU A 280 6.00 16.59 -26.83
CA GLU A 280 6.50 15.31 -27.31
C GLU A 280 7.74 14.90 -26.52
N ARG A 281 7.55 13.89 -25.65
CA ARG A 281 8.62 13.27 -24.87
C ARG A 281 8.48 11.76 -24.96
N LYS A 282 9.60 11.08 -25.09
CA LYS A 282 9.63 9.63 -25.26
C LYS A 282 8.88 8.88 -24.17
N ASP A 283 9.11 9.22 -22.89
CA ASP A 283 8.48 8.55 -21.75
C ASP A 283 6.96 8.78 -21.70
N VAL A 284 6.48 9.94 -22.17
CA VAL A 284 5.05 10.26 -22.27
C VAL A 284 4.43 9.54 -23.49
N ALA A 285 5.14 9.49 -24.62
CA ALA A 285 4.70 8.79 -25.83
C ALA A 285 4.53 7.29 -25.55
N ASP A 286 5.55 6.66 -24.95
CA ASP A 286 5.54 5.23 -24.57
C ASP A 286 4.38 4.92 -23.59
N ALA A 287 4.11 5.81 -22.63
CA ALA A 287 3.02 5.64 -21.70
C ALA A 287 1.64 5.82 -22.37
N LEU A 288 1.49 6.79 -23.28
CA LEU A 288 0.24 7.03 -23.99
C LEU A 288 -0.04 5.97 -25.06
N GLN A 289 0.97 5.28 -25.57
CA GLN A 289 0.78 4.16 -26.48
C GLN A 289 -0.10 3.07 -25.84
N ASP A 290 0.17 2.73 -24.58
CA ASP A 290 -0.56 1.66 -23.87
C ASP A 290 -1.78 2.20 -23.09
N PHE A 291 -1.72 3.43 -22.58
CA PHE A 291 -2.68 3.96 -21.60
C PHE A 291 -3.46 5.20 -22.07
N ARG A 292 -3.53 5.48 -23.37
CA ARG A 292 -4.21 6.68 -23.93
C ARG A 292 -5.68 6.74 -23.52
N GLN A 293 -6.44 5.67 -23.76
CA GLN A 293 -7.85 5.61 -23.42
C GLN A 293 -8.10 5.76 -21.92
N PHE A 294 -7.28 5.06 -21.12
CA PHE A 294 -7.34 5.18 -19.68
C PHE A 294 -7.08 6.62 -19.24
N SER A 295 -6.02 7.26 -19.74
CA SER A 295 -5.68 8.64 -19.40
C SER A 295 -6.80 9.60 -19.81
N ALA A 296 -7.29 9.52 -21.05
CA ALA A 296 -8.39 10.35 -21.54
C ALA A 296 -9.64 10.25 -20.65
N SER A 297 -10.03 9.02 -20.27
CA SER A 297 -11.19 8.80 -19.42
C SER A 297 -11.04 9.37 -18.01
N GLN A 298 -9.83 9.39 -17.47
CA GLN A 298 -9.58 9.92 -16.13
C GLN A 298 -9.58 11.45 -16.06
N VAL A 299 -9.23 12.12 -17.16
CA VAL A 299 -9.14 13.58 -17.21
C VAL A 299 -10.26 14.22 -18.03
N LEU A 300 -11.24 13.43 -18.52
CA LEU A 300 -12.32 13.84 -19.39
C LEU A 300 -11.82 14.49 -20.69
N ALA A 301 -10.69 14.00 -21.23
CA ALA A 301 -10.20 14.47 -22.51
C ALA A 301 -10.98 13.88 -23.67
N THR A 302 -11.44 14.73 -24.57
CA THR A 302 -12.06 14.34 -25.86
C THR A 302 -11.00 13.94 -26.88
N ASP A 303 -9.83 14.53 -26.79
CA ASP A 303 -8.67 14.19 -27.58
C ASP A 303 -7.37 14.47 -26.81
N ILE A 304 -6.32 13.70 -27.14
CA ILE A 304 -4.95 13.90 -26.64
C ILE A 304 -4.04 13.87 -27.85
N SER A 305 -3.35 14.94 -28.12
CA SER A 305 -2.34 15.03 -29.18
C SER A 305 -0.97 15.39 -28.63
N MET A 306 0.07 15.18 -29.41
CA MET A 306 1.44 15.51 -29.02
C MET A 306 2.03 16.49 -30.02
N ALA A 307 2.82 17.44 -29.53
CA ALA A 307 3.52 18.43 -30.35
C ALA A 307 4.89 18.75 -29.77
N ALA A 308 5.87 19.04 -30.61
CA ALA A 308 7.22 19.36 -30.14
C ALA A 308 7.22 20.59 -29.21
N THR A 309 6.41 21.60 -29.55
CA THR A 309 6.21 22.82 -28.74
C THR A 309 4.74 23.21 -28.77
N PRO A 310 3.95 22.80 -27.74
CA PRO A 310 2.56 23.21 -27.63
C PRO A 310 2.44 24.74 -27.49
N THR A 311 1.54 25.35 -28.22
CA THR A 311 1.25 26.81 -28.11
C THR A 311 0.38 27.09 -26.90
N ALA A 312 0.59 28.20 -26.22
CA ALA A 312 -0.15 28.60 -25.00
C ALA A 312 -0.16 27.51 -23.91
N ALA A 313 0.94 26.77 -23.78
CA ALA A 313 1.07 25.68 -22.84
C ALA A 313 1.42 26.14 -21.43
N HIS A 314 0.95 25.39 -20.44
CA HIS A 314 1.34 25.53 -19.06
C HIS A 314 2.52 24.58 -18.76
N ALA A 315 3.56 25.08 -18.12
CA ALA A 315 4.66 24.25 -17.63
C ALA A 315 4.28 23.59 -16.32
N VAL A 316 4.27 22.25 -16.31
CA VAL A 316 4.04 21.47 -15.10
C VAL A 316 5.32 20.75 -14.67
N GLU A 317 5.52 20.60 -13.37
CA GLU A 317 6.67 19.83 -12.86
C GLU A 317 6.60 18.37 -13.33
N TRP A 318 7.67 17.85 -13.90
CA TRP A 318 7.75 16.52 -14.47
C TRP A 318 9.11 15.88 -14.19
N LYS A 319 9.12 14.76 -13.44
CA LYS A 319 10.37 14.03 -13.11
C LYS A 319 11.55 15.00 -12.82
N GLU A 320 12.53 15.04 -13.69
CA GLU A 320 13.72 15.91 -13.63
C GLU A 320 13.55 17.16 -14.51
N GLY A 321 12.44 17.85 -14.44
CA GLY A 321 12.25 19.06 -15.23
C GLY A 321 10.80 19.50 -15.35
N THR A 322 10.44 20.08 -16.47
CA THR A 322 9.09 20.53 -16.78
C THR A 322 8.53 19.83 -18.00
N LEU A 323 7.23 19.69 -18.07
CA LEU A 323 6.47 19.20 -19.21
C LEU A 323 5.46 20.28 -19.60
N SER A 324 5.41 20.64 -20.87
CA SER A 324 4.47 21.62 -21.39
C SER A 324 3.14 20.96 -21.79
N ILE A 325 2.04 21.44 -21.23
CA ILE A 325 0.69 20.92 -21.49
C ILE A 325 -0.24 22.10 -21.80
N HIS A 326 -0.92 22.03 -22.95
CA HIS A 326 -2.04 22.90 -23.29
C HIS A 326 -3.35 22.18 -23.03
N ILE A 327 -4.33 22.87 -22.44
CA ILE A 327 -5.62 22.34 -22.03
C ILE A 327 -6.77 23.17 -22.59
#